data_a240f8c9fd82ad6a0ea9f7539ce01ebe
#
_entry.id   a240f8c9fd82ad6a0ea9f7539ce01ebe
#
_cell.length_a   1.000
_cell.length_b   1.000
_cell.length_c   1.000
_cell.angle_alpha   90.00
_cell.angle_beta   90.00
_cell.angle_gamma   90.00
#
_symmetry.space_group_name_H-M   'P 1'
#
loop_
_entity.id
_entity.type
_entity.pdbx_description
1 polymer ?
#
loop_
_entity_poly.entity_id
_entity_poly.type
_entity_poly.pdbx_seq_one_letter_code
_entity_poly.pdbx_strand_id
1 'polypeptide(L)'
;MPSADPVYDYVVVGAGPAGCLLANRLSADPSCRVLLLEAGGRDNYPWIHIPVGYLYCIGNPRTDWCLKTEAQPGLNGRSLGYPRGKVLGGCSSINGMIYMRGQAADYDRWAEQGNDGWAWKDVLPLFKASENHFAGASDSHGTAGEWRVEQQRYSWPILDAFRDAAEQSGIAKVEDFNTGDNAGCGYFQVNQRSGVRWNSAKAFLRPILKRPNLTVLTGVQVDQVLLDNTRARAVKALWQGAWHEFAARREIILCAGSVGSPGILQRSGIGPRKLLEGLGIGVRHEMPGVGGNLQDHLQLRLIYQVRNTRTLNQMANSLWGKLGMGLRYAYDRSGPLAMAPSQLGAFARSGPEQASANLQYHVQPLSLDRFGEPLHRFPAFTASVCNLRPASRGRIDIRSADMNAAPVIDPNYLSDPEDLRVAAEAIRLTRRIVQAPALAAFDPREYLPGPALQSEDDLHQAAGQIGTTIFHPVGTCRMGSGALDVVDNQLRVHGIPGLRVADASIMPQIVSGNTCSPTLMIAEKAAQLILKGANTQTNLSDASAIPTP
;
A
#
# COMPACT_ATOMS: atom_id res chain seq x y z
N MET A 1 -29.57 6.22 34.00
CA MET A 1 -29.03 5.00 33.39
C MET A 1 -28.10 5.45 32.26
N PRO A 2 -26.85 5.02 32.20
CA PRO A 2 -26.06 5.31 31.01
C PRO A 2 -26.81 4.72 29.81
N SER A 3 -27.02 5.55 28.78
CA SER A 3 -27.59 5.09 27.51
C SER A 3 -26.68 3.96 27.01
N ALA A 4 -27.28 2.80 26.74
CA ALA A 4 -26.54 1.70 26.13
C ALA A 4 -25.80 2.24 24.88
N ASP A 5 -24.50 1.97 24.79
CA ASP A 5 -23.72 2.39 23.63
C ASP A 5 -24.40 1.93 22.34
N PRO A 6 -24.44 2.78 21.31
CA PRO A 6 -25.16 2.46 20.09
C PRO A 6 -24.57 1.21 19.44
N VAL A 7 -25.41 0.21 19.18
CA VAL A 7 -25.02 -1.02 18.49
C VAL A 7 -25.05 -0.77 16.98
N TYR A 8 -23.98 -1.13 16.28
CA TYR A 8 -23.82 -1.00 14.84
C TYR A 8 -24.04 -2.34 14.14
N ASP A 9 -24.40 -2.33 12.87
CA ASP A 9 -24.42 -3.54 12.06
C ASP A 9 -23.01 -3.96 11.70
N TYR A 10 -22.20 -3.00 11.29
CA TYR A 10 -20.81 -3.20 10.92
C TYR A 10 -19.89 -2.23 11.66
N VAL A 11 -18.79 -2.78 12.20
CA VAL A 11 -17.68 -1.99 12.76
C VAL A 11 -16.46 -2.18 11.87
N VAL A 12 -16.03 -1.12 11.20
CA VAL A 12 -14.86 -1.10 10.32
C VAL A 12 -13.69 -0.46 11.06
N VAL A 13 -12.58 -1.19 11.18
CA VAL A 13 -11.41 -0.79 11.95
C VAL A 13 -10.29 -0.33 11.02
N GLY A 14 -9.98 0.96 11.02
CA GLY A 14 -9.00 1.62 10.16
C GLY A 14 -9.65 2.34 8.97
N ALA A 15 -9.47 3.66 8.89
CA ALA A 15 -9.95 4.49 7.78
C ALA A 15 -8.88 4.71 6.71
N GLY A 16 -8.11 3.66 6.39
CA GLY A 16 -7.23 3.59 5.23
C GLY A 16 -8.01 3.42 3.92
N PRO A 17 -7.34 3.10 2.79
CA PRO A 17 -8.00 2.88 1.51
C PRO A 17 -9.19 1.92 1.58
N ALA A 18 -8.99 0.76 2.19
CA ALA A 18 -10.04 -0.25 2.32
C ALA A 18 -11.20 0.21 3.20
N GLY A 19 -10.93 0.72 4.40
CA GLY A 19 -12.00 1.11 5.32
C GLY A 19 -12.82 2.29 4.83
N CYS A 20 -12.22 3.28 4.15
CA CYS A 20 -12.96 4.39 3.53
C CYS A 20 -13.94 3.90 2.46
N LEU A 21 -13.50 2.95 1.61
CA LEU A 21 -14.35 2.36 0.58
C LEU A 21 -15.45 1.49 1.19
N LEU A 22 -15.13 0.63 2.15
CA LEU A 22 -16.11 -0.23 2.82
C LEU A 22 -17.18 0.60 3.55
N ALA A 23 -16.79 1.65 4.28
CA ALA A 23 -17.73 2.56 4.91
C ALA A 23 -18.69 3.18 3.89
N ASN A 24 -18.20 3.53 2.69
CA ASN A 24 -19.03 4.05 1.60
C ASN A 24 -20.04 3.02 1.13
N ARG A 25 -19.58 1.81 0.80
CA ARG A 25 -20.44 0.75 0.21
C ARG A 25 -21.45 0.21 1.21
N LEU A 26 -21.04 -0.07 2.46
CA LEU A 26 -21.92 -0.64 3.48
C LEU A 26 -22.98 0.35 3.99
N SER A 27 -22.66 1.64 4.07
CA SER A 27 -23.62 2.67 4.47
C SER A 27 -24.53 3.17 3.34
N ALA A 28 -24.42 2.59 2.14
CA ALA A 28 -25.32 2.93 1.01
C ALA A 28 -26.76 2.49 1.29
N ASP A 29 -26.95 1.40 2.02
CA ASP A 29 -28.24 0.99 2.56
C ASP A 29 -28.53 1.78 3.86
N PRO A 30 -29.56 2.64 3.90
CA PRO A 30 -29.91 3.44 5.08
C PRO A 30 -30.29 2.60 6.31
N SER A 31 -30.68 1.35 6.13
CA SER A 31 -31.03 0.42 7.22
C SER A 31 -29.80 -0.13 7.93
N CYS A 32 -28.63 -0.09 7.31
CA CYS A 32 -27.36 -0.57 7.85
C CYS A 32 -26.63 0.52 8.62
N ARG A 33 -26.44 0.36 9.92
CA ARG A 33 -25.64 1.27 10.76
C ARG A 33 -24.18 0.88 10.71
N VAL A 34 -23.32 1.78 10.24
CA VAL A 34 -21.89 1.56 10.06
C VAL A 34 -21.08 2.47 10.97
N LEU A 35 -20.12 1.89 11.69
CA LEU A 35 -19.11 2.61 12.45
C LEU A 35 -17.75 2.45 11.79
N LEU A 36 -17.06 3.56 11.49
CA LEU A 36 -15.70 3.59 11.01
C LEU A 36 -14.79 4.19 12.10
N LEU A 37 -13.78 3.43 12.52
CA LEU A 37 -12.81 3.81 13.55
C LEU A 37 -11.45 4.09 12.92
N GLU A 38 -10.83 5.23 13.28
CA GLU A 38 -9.48 5.63 12.82
C GLU A 38 -8.62 6.05 14.01
N ALA A 39 -7.41 5.48 14.11
CA ALA A 39 -6.46 5.81 15.17
C ALA A 39 -5.88 7.21 15.05
N GLY A 40 -5.69 7.67 13.82
CA GLY A 40 -5.19 9.02 13.52
C GLY A 40 -6.27 10.09 13.54
N GLY A 41 -5.84 11.31 13.19
CA GLY A 41 -6.72 12.46 13.09
C GLY A 41 -7.37 12.62 11.71
N ARG A 42 -8.03 13.76 11.52
CA ARG A 42 -8.59 14.17 10.23
C ARG A 42 -7.49 14.55 9.24
N ASP A 43 -7.74 14.34 7.94
CA ASP A 43 -6.82 14.67 6.85
C ASP A 43 -6.83 16.18 6.49
N ASN A 44 -6.74 17.04 7.51
CA ASN A 44 -6.77 18.51 7.36
C ASN A 44 -5.37 19.16 7.35
N TYR A 45 -4.29 18.37 7.40
CA TYR A 45 -2.93 18.87 7.28
C TYR A 45 -2.66 19.27 5.81
N PRO A 46 -2.33 20.54 5.51
CA PRO A 46 -2.26 21.02 4.11
C PRO A 46 -1.32 20.21 3.22
N TRP A 47 -0.22 19.72 3.77
CA TRP A 47 0.77 18.93 3.03
C TRP A 47 0.26 17.58 2.54
N ILE A 48 -0.79 17.02 3.15
CA ILE A 48 -1.47 15.83 2.61
C ILE A 48 -2.00 16.10 1.19
N HIS A 49 -2.46 17.34 0.92
CA HIS A 49 -3.16 17.67 -0.30
C HIS A 49 -2.25 18.11 -1.44
N ILE A 50 -1.08 18.64 -1.12
CA ILE A 50 -0.06 19.03 -2.09
C ILE A 50 0.74 17.78 -2.44
N PRO A 51 0.86 17.39 -3.73
CA PRO A 51 1.50 16.13 -4.10
C PRO A 51 2.90 15.90 -3.53
N VAL A 52 3.79 16.88 -3.63
CA VAL A 52 5.14 16.80 -3.05
C VAL A 52 5.15 16.78 -1.52
N GLY A 53 4.04 17.10 -0.89
CA GLY A 53 3.88 17.19 0.56
C GLY A 53 4.06 15.88 1.32
N TYR A 54 4.14 14.74 0.62
CA TYR A 54 4.51 13.46 1.25
C TYR A 54 5.82 13.57 2.04
N LEU A 55 6.75 14.44 1.60
CA LEU A 55 8.02 14.72 2.28
C LEU A 55 7.83 15.28 3.71
N TYR A 56 6.69 15.91 3.99
CA TYR A 56 6.34 16.49 5.29
C TYR A 56 5.34 15.61 6.08
N CYS A 57 4.82 14.57 5.45
CA CYS A 57 3.87 13.63 6.04
C CYS A 57 4.56 12.37 6.56
N ILE A 58 5.57 11.87 5.84
CA ILE A 58 6.38 10.71 6.24
C ILE A 58 7.31 11.12 7.39
N GLY A 59 7.36 10.30 8.46
CA GLY A 59 8.13 10.60 9.67
C GLY A 59 7.48 11.65 10.58
N ASN A 60 6.30 12.15 10.24
CA ASN A 60 5.57 13.12 11.05
C ASN A 60 4.50 12.40 11.91
N PRO A 61 4.62 12.40 13.26
CA PRO A 61 3.68 11.69 14.15
C PRO A 61 2.20 12.12 14.00
N ARG A 62 1.94 13.27 13.38
CA ARG A 62 0.58 13.73 13.06
C ARG A 62 -0.10 12.89 11.98
N THR A 63 0.69 12.30 11.07
CA THR A 63 0.20 11.62 9.86
C THR A 63 0.77 10.23 9.65
N ASP A 64 1.80 9.86 10.43
CA ASP A 64 2.56 8.62 10.31
C ASP A 64 2.69 7.94 11.66
N TRP A 65 2.63 6.62 11.69
CA TRP A 65 2.93 5.81 12.86
C TRP A 65 4.42 5.83 13.24
N CYS A 66 5.29 6.29 12.35
CA CYS A 66 6.74 6.38 12.53
C CYS A 66 7.40 5.05 12.93
N LEU A 67 6.92 3.94 12.37
CA LEU A 67 7.41 2.60 12.64
C LEU A 67 8.80 2.37 12.03
N LYS A 68 9.50 1.35 12.55
CA LYS A 68 10.81 0.91 12.05
C LYS A 68 10.87 -0.61 11.99
N THR A 69 11.66 -1.15 11.08
CA THR A 69 11.97 -2.58 11.05
C THR A 69 12.96 -2.93 12.16
N GLU A 70 13.02 -4.22 12.51
CA GLU A 70 14.19 -4.78 13.19
C GLU A 70 15.43 -4.62 12.30
N ALA A 71 16.61 -4.80 12.89
CA ALA A 71 17.86 -4.84 12.12
C ALA A 71 17.82 -6.00 11.12
N GLN A 72 18.09 -5.70 9.85
CA GLN A 72 17.98 -6.66 8.75
C GLN A 72 19.36 -7.19 8.37
N PRO A 73 19.66 -8.48 8.57
CA PRO A 73 20.96 -9.05 8.16
C PRO A 73 21.27 -8.83 6.68
N GLY A 74 20.30 -9.08 5.78
CA GLY A 74 20.47 -8.85 4.34
C GLY A 74 20.66 -7.38 3.95
N LEU A 75 20.43 -6.44 4.87
CA LEU A 75 20.71 -5.01 4.67
C LEU A 75 21.89 -4.54 5.52
N ASN A 76 22.90 -5.38 5.72
CA ASN A 76 24.11 -5.08 6.48
C ASN A 76 23.81 -4.63 7.92
N GLY A 77 22.79 -5.22 8.56
CA GLY A 77 22.37 -4.90 9.92
C GLY A 77 21.56 -3.60 10.07
N ARG A 78 21.17 -2.94 8.97
CA ARG A 78 20.39 -1.69 9.04
C ARG A 78 18.94 -1.93 9.42
N SER A 79 18.39 -1.02 10.23
CA SER A 79 16.95 -0.85 10.45
C SER A 79 16.42 0.24 9.53
N LEU A 80 15.26 0.04 8.96
CA LEU A 80 14.62 0.98 8.03
C LEU A 80 13.42 1.67 8.69
N GLY A 81 13.17 2.94 8.35
CA GLY A 81 11.88 3.57 8.58
C GLY A 81 10.78 2.84 7.82
N TYR A 82 9.63 2.60 8.47
CA TYR A 82 8.53 1.83 7.91
C TYR A 82 7.20 2.61 8.00
N PRO A 83 7.08 3.76 7.30
CA PRO A 83 5.96 4.68 7.44
C PRO A 83 4.62 4.03 7.10
N ARG A 84 3.65 4.23 7.98
CA ARG A 84 2.24 3.85 7.80
C ARG A 84 1.35 5.02 8.17
N GLY A 85 0.36 5.32 7.32
CA GLY A 85 -0.54 6.45 7.56
C GLY A 85 -1.34 6.31 8.84
N LYS A 86 -1.29 7.35 9.70
CA LYS A 86 -2.07 7.50 10.94
C LYS A 86 -2.99 8.73 10.80
N VAL A 87 -3.95 8.62 9.90
CA VAL A 87 -4.82 9.74 9.50
C VAL A 87 -5.96 9.21 8.63
N LEU A 88 -7.09 9.90 8.55
CA LEU A 88 -8.13 9.59 7.57
C LEU A 88 -7.54 9.46 6.15
N GLY A 89 -7.89 8.38 5.46
CA GLY A 89 -7.29 7.98 4.21
C GLY A 89 -6.05 7.09 4.36
N GLY A 90 -5.54 6.90 5.58
CA GLY A 90 -4.39 6.02 5.86
C GLY A 90 -3.20 6.32 4.95
N CYS A 91 -2.58 5.25 4.42
CA CYS A 91 -1.42 5.39 3.54
C CYS A 91 -1.72 6.18 2.24
N SER A 92 -2.97 6.22 1.73
CA SER A 92 -3.29 7.04 0.56
C SER A 92 -3.12 8.55 0.80
N SER A 93 -3.09 8.97 2.06
CA SER A 93 -2.84 10.37 2.46
C SER A 93 -1.37 10.76 2.48
N ILE A 94 -0.45 9.78 2.51
CA ILE A 94 1.00 10.01 2.62
C ILE A 94 1.85 9.31 1.55
N ASN A 95 1.25 8.48 0.68
CA ASN A 95 1.95 7.71 -0.35
C ASN A 95 2.35 8.55 -1.57
N GLY A 96 3.02 7.89 -2.54
CA GLY A 96 3.45 8.50 -3.80
C GLY A 96 2.36 8.69 -4.85
N MET A 97 1.10 8.39 -4.58
CA MET A 97 -0.04 8.55 -5.49
C MET A 97 0.02 7.75 -6.80
N ILE A 98 0.99 6.88 -6.98
CA ILE A 98 1.13 6.09 -8.20
C ILE A 98 -0.04 5.11 -8.32
N TYR A 99 -0.73 5.15 -9.45
CA TYR A 99 -1.83 4.24 -9.77
C TYR A 99 -1.29 3.01 -10.48
N MET A 100 -1.36 1.87 -9.82
CA MET A 100 -0.93 0.57 -10.37
C MET A 100 -1.91 -0.52 -9.93
N ARG A 101 -2.19 -1.47 -10.83
CA ARG A 101 -3.04 -2.62 -10.54
C ARG A 101 -2.25 -3.91 -10.33
N GLY A 102 -1.01 -3.99 -10.81
CA GLY A 102 -0.24 -5.22 -10.94
C GLY A 102 -0.46 -5.87 -12.30
N GLN A 103 -0.05 -7.13 -12.43
CA GLN A 103 -0.23 -7.94 -13.64
C GLN A 103 -1.46 -8.86 -13.50
N ALA A 104 -2.09 -9.21 -14.61
CA ALA A 104 -3.17 -10.21 -14.64
C ALA A 104 -2.73 -11.53 -13.99
N ALA A 105 -1.52 -11.96 -14.29
CA ALA A 105 -0.92 -13.18 -13.73
C ALA A 105 -0.76 -13.17 -12.20
N ASP A 106 -0.75 -12.01 -11.53
CA ASP A 106 -0.72 -11.96 -10.07
C ASP A 106 -2.02 -12.51 -9.48
N TYR A 107 -3.14 -12.11 -10.02
CA TYR A 107 -4.49 -12.50 -9.59
C TYR A 107 -4.84 -13.90 -10.05
N ASP A 108 -4.44 -14.29 -11.26
CA ASP A 108 -4.63 -15.65 -11.75
C ASP A 108 -3.91 -16.66 -10.85
N ARG A 109 -2.69 -16.35 -10.38
CA ARG A 109 -2.00 -17.15 -9.36
C ARG A 109 -2.71 -17.20 -8.01
N TRP A 110 -3.37 -16.10 -7.58
CA TRP A 110 -4.19 -16.18 -6.35
C TRP A 110 -5.30 -17.20 -6.51
N ALA A 111 -5.98 -17.21 -7.66
CA ALA A 111 -7.02 -18.20 -7.95
C ALA A 111 -6.48 -19.63 -8.05
N GLU A 112 -5.34 -19.85 -8.73
CA GLU A 112 -4.66 -21.14 -8.83
C GLU A 112 -4.25 -21.71 -7.45
N GLN A 113 -4.04 -20.85 -6.46
CA GLN A 113 -3.78 -21.23 -5.07
C GLN A 113 -5.05 -21.62 -4.30
N GLY A 114 -6.19 -21.78 -4.97
CA GLY A 114 -7.46 -22.18 -4.38
C GLY A 114 -8.36 -21.00 -3.93
N ASN A 115 -8.02 -19.78 -4.32
CA ASN A 115 -8.85 -18.61 -4.02
C ASN A 115 -9.81 -18.32 -5.18
N ASP A 116 -10.84 -19.14 -5.33
CA ASP A 116 -11.86 -18.99 -6.38
C ASP A 116 -12.50 -17.60 -6.36
N GLY A 117 -12.68 -17.03 -7.56
CA GLY A 117 -13.25 -15.70 -7.73
C GLY A 117 -12.23 -14.55 -7.58
N TRP A 118 -10.93 -14.84 -7.51
CA TRP A 118 -9.85 -13.85 -7.41
C TRP A 118 -8.95 -13.80 -8.65
N ALA A 119 -9.29 -14.48 -9.76
CA ALA A 119 -8.58 -14.36 -11.03
C ALA A 119 -8.75 -12.96 -11.63
N TRP A 120 -7.86 -12.57 -12.55
CA TRP A 120 -7.92 -11.26 -13.21
C TRP A 120 -9.30 -10.94 -13.79
N LYS A 121 -9.93 -11.88 -14.46
CA LYS A 121 -11.29 -11.72 -15.01
C LYS A 121 -12.33 -11.36 -13.95
N ASP A 122 -12.14 -11.80 -12.70
CA ASP A 122 -13.07 -11.57 -11.59
C ASP A 122 -12.82 -10.23 -10.90
N VAL A 123 -11.55 -9.75 -10.90
CA VAL A 123 -11.15 -8.54 -10.17
C VAL A 123 -11.07 -7.30 -11.07
N LEU A 124 -10.86 -7.43 -12.39
CA LEU A 124 -10.85 -6.31 -13.32
C LEU A 124 -12.14 -5.48 -13.26
N PRO A 125 -13.35 -6.07 -13.23
CA PRO A 125 -14.58 -5.29 -13.06
C PRO A 125 -14.61 -4.45 -11.78
N LEU A 126 -13.98 -4.92 -10.69
CA LEU A 126 -13.91 -4.20 -9.41
C LEU A 126 -12.97 -2.99 -9.48
N PHE A 127 -11.83 -3.13 -10.15
CA PHE A 127 -10.96 -1.98 -10.46
C PHE A 127 -11.72 -0.92 -11.25
N LYS A 128 -12.42 -1.33 -12.31
CA LYS A 128 -13.19 -0.41 -13.17
C LYS A 128 -14.35 0.26 -12.41
N ALA A 129 -15.01 -0.46 -11.49
CA ALA A 129 -16.15 0.07 -10.73
C ALA A 129 -15.76 1.26 -9.84
N SER A 130 -14.60 1.22 -9.21
CA SER A 130 -14.12 2.29 -8.34
C SER A 130 -13.37 3.41 -9.07
N GLU A 131 -12.97 3.20 -10.34
CA GLU A 131 -12.09 4.09 -11.10
C GLU A 131 -12.83 5.23 -11.79
N ASN A 132 -12.19 6.40 -11.84
CA ASN A 132 -12.53 7.54 -12.68
C ASN A 132 -11.31 7.94 -13.49
N HIS A 133 -11.13 7.30 -14.65
CA HIS A 133 -9.94 7.45 -15.48
C HIS A 133 -10.06 8.67 -16.41
N PHE A 134 -8.95 9.43 -16.56
CA PHE A 134 -8.90 10.68 -17.31
C PHE A 134 -9.15 10.51 -18.82
N ALA A 135 -8.73 9.38 -19.40
CA ALA A 135 -8.84 9.11 -20.84
C ALA A 135 -10.19 8.53 -21.27
N GLY A 136 -11.12 8.34 -20.33
CA GLY A 136 -12.42 7.75 -20.64
C GLY A 136 -12.51 6.27 -20.34
N ALA A 137 -13.66 5.67 -20.64
CA ALA A 137 -13.91 4.25 -20.48
C ALA A 137 -13.26 3.43 -21.59
N SER A 138 -12.75 2.25 -21.24
CA SER A 138 -12.17 1.28 -22.20
C SER A 138 -12.38 -0.15 -21.68
N ASP A 139 -11.82 -1.14 -22.39
CA ASP A 139 -11.80 -2.52 -21.90
C ASP A 139 -11.07 -2.64 -20.58
N SER A 140 -10.04 -1.81 -20.35
CA SER A 140 -9.25 -1.81 -19.12
C SER A 140 -9.70 -0.76 -18.11
N HIS A 141 -10.40 0.31 -18.45
CA HIS A 141 -10.66 1.45 -17.58
C HIS A 141 -12.13 1.77 -17.38
N GLY A 142 -12.45 2.30 -16.18
CA GLY A 142 -13.75 2.82 -15.78
C GLY A 142 -13.74 4.34 -15.59
N THR A 143 -14.93 4.96 -15.63
CA THR A 143 -15.08 6.42 -15.46
C THR A 143 -16.13 6.82 -14.43
N ALA A 144 -16.91 5.87 -13.93
CA ALA A 144 -18.06 6.14 -13.06
C ALA A 144 -17.71 6.10 -11.56
N GLY A 145 -16.51 5.65 -11.20
CA GLY A 145 -16.09 5.50 -9.81
C GLY A 145 -15.57 6.79 -9.19
N GLU A 146 -15.23 6.73 -7.91
CA GLU A 146 -14.79 7.85 -7.09
C GLU A 146 -13.26 8.01 -7.08
N TRP A 147 -12.50 6.97 -7.48
CA TRP A 147 -11.04 6.93 -7.45
C TRP A 147 -10.45 7.59 -8.69
N ARG A 148 -10.19 8.90 -8.60
CA ARG A 148 -9.68 9.67 -9.74
C ARG A 148 -8.26 9.26 -10.11
N VAL A 149 -8.03 9.05 -11.42
CA VAL A 149 -6.73 8.76 -12.04
C VAL A 149 -6.47 9.82 -13.10
N GLU A 150 -5.30 10.44 -13.06
CA GLU A 150 -4.85 11.47 -14.02
C GLU A 150 -3.43 11.19 -14.49
N GLN A 151 -3.06 11.80 -15.62
CA GLN A 151 -1.65 11.91 -16.01
C GLN A 151 -0.92 12.91 -15.12
N GLN A 152 0.39 12.76 -15.02
CA GLN A 152 1.24 13.71 -14.31
C GLN A 152 1.26 15.06 -15.06
N ARG A 153 1.29 16.15 -14.29
CA ARG A 153 1.19 17.52 -14.80
C ARG A 153 2.55 18.18 -15.05
N TYR A 154 3.63 17.42 -15.00
CA TYR A 154 4.99 17.93 -15.20
C TYR A 154 5.93 16.80 -15.63
N SER A 155 6.76 17.06 -16.63
CA SER A 155 7.81 16.18 -17.14
C SER A 155 9.19 16.82 -16.97
N TRP A 156 10.24 16.03 -17.14
CA TRP A 156 11.63 16.46 -17.01
C TRP A 156 12.46 15.92 -18.17
N PRO A 157 13.30 16.75 -18.84
CA PRO A 157 14.13 16.27 -19.96
C PRO A 157 14.99 15.05 -19.62
N ILE A 158 15.49 14.96 -18.37
CA ILE A 158 16.27 13.80 -17.93
C ILE A 158 15.44 12.52 -17.84
N LEU A 159 14.14 12.61 -17.50
CA LEU A 159 13.25 11.47 -17.47
C LEU A 159 12.83 11.04 -18.88
N ASP A 160 12.62 12.00 -19.78
CA ASP A 160 12.36 11.71 -21.19
C ASP A 160 13.54 10.98 -21.82
N ALA A 161 14.78 11.46 -21.55
CA ALA A 161 15.99 10.79 -21.99
C ALA A 161 16.19 9.40 -21.36
N PHE A 162 15.78 9.20 -20.09
CA PHE A 162 15.81 7.87 -19.50
C PHE A 162 14.80 6.93 -20.17
N ARG A 163 13.63 7.41 -20.56
CA ARG A 163 12.62 6.65 -21.32
C ARG A 163 13.18 6.21 -22.69
N ASP A 164 13.88 7.11 -23.39
CA ASP A 164 14.57 6.81 -24.66
C ASP A 164 15.72 5.80 -24.44
N ALA A 165 16.48 5.96 -23.38
CA ALA A 165 17.57 5.04 -22.99
C ALA A 165 17.06 3.63 -22.66
N ALA A 166 15.92 3.55 -21.99
CA ALA A 166 15.25 2.29 -21.71
C ALA A 166 14.82 1.56 -23.00
N GLU A 167 14.27 2.31 -23.97
CA GLU A 167 13.94 1.76 -25.30
C GLU A 167 15.16 1.25 -26.05
N GLN A 168 16.26 2.01 -26.04
CA GLN A 168 17.56 1.60 -26.60
C GLN A 168 18.14 0.35 -25.91
N SER A 169 17.72 0.10 -24.67
CA SER A 169 18.09 -1.08 -23.89
C SER A 169 17.10 -2.24 -24.01
N GLY A 170 16.11 -2.15 -24.91
CA GLY A 170 15.13 -3.20 -25.18
C GLY A 170 13.86 -3.16 -24.32
N ILE A 171 13.60 -2.08 -23.60
CA ILE A 171 12.38 -1.88 -22.79
C ILE A 171 11.46 -0.93 -23.58
N ALA A 172 10.39 -1.45 -24.18
CA ALA A 172 9.48 -0.70 -25.05
C ALA A 172 8.83 0.48 -24.31
N LYS A 173 8.58 1.58 -25.01
CA LYS A 173 7.78 2.69 -24.49
C LYS A 173 6.32 2.29 -24.38
N VAL A 174 5.67 2.67 -23.27
CA VAL A 174 4.24 2.46 -23.05
C VAL A 174 3.62 3.72 -22.46
N GLU A 175 2.31 3.88 -22.72
CA GLU A 175 1.54 5.00 -22.17
C GLU A 175 0.69 4.56 -20.95
N ASP A 176 0.46 3.27 -20.81
CA ASP A 176 -0.39 2.71 -19.76
C ASP A 176 0.14 1.37 -19.26
N PHE A 177 0.33 1.26 -17.94
CA PHE A 177 0.77 0.05 -17.25
C PHE A 177 -0.39 -0.81 -16.72
N ASN A 178 -1.65 -0.37 -16.86
CA ASN A 178 -2.78 -0.93 -16.13
C ASN A 178 -3.74 -1.75 -17.00
N THR A 179 -3.22 -2.32 -18.09
CA THR A 179 -3.97 -3.12 -19.06
C THR A 179 -3.96 -4.63 -18.77
N GLY A 180 -3.25 -5.07 -17.73
CA GLY A 180 -3.07 -6.48 -17.37
C GLY A 180 -1.64 -6.98 -17.62
N ASP A 181 -0.89 -6.35 -18.50
CA ASP A 181 0.56 -6.46 -18.64
C ASP A 181 1.17 -5.08 -18.42
N ASN A 182 2.16 -4.99 -17.54
CA ASN A 182 2.82 -3.74 -17.20
C ASN A 182 4.21 -3.58 -17.82
N ALA A 183 4.66 -4.50 -18.67
CA ALA A 183 6.00 -4.45 -19.29
C ALA A 183 6.17 -3.19 -20.13
N GLY A 184 7.29 -2.46 -19.94
CA GLY A 184 7.61 -1.25 -20.70
C GLY A 184 8.09 -0.09 -19.85
N CYS A 185 8.32 1.08 -20.47
CA CYS A 185 8.77 2.32 -19.81
C CYS A 185 7.85 3.48 -20.18
N GLY A 186 7.31 4.18 -19.16
CA GLY A 186 6.38 5.28 -19.34
C GLY A 186 6.18 6.12 -18.08
N TYR A 187 5.47 7.23 -18.20
CA TYR A 187 5.08 8.03 -17.05
C TYR A 187 3.95 7.35 -16.27
N PHE A 188 4.10 7.26 -14.96
CA PHE A 188 3.05 6.73 -14.11
C PHE A 188 1.80 7.60 -14.13
N GLN A 189 0.64 6.98 -14.24
CA GLN A 189 -0.63 7.58 -13.90
C GLN A 189 -0.73 7.76 -12.37
N VAL A 190 -1.47 8.78 -11.93
CA VAL A 190 -1.47 9.20 -10.52
C VAL A 190 -2.87 9.45 -9.98
N ASN A 191 -3.04 9.19 -8.67
CA ASN A 191 -4.25 9.52 -7.94
C ASN A 191 -4.25 10.99 -7.54
N GLN A 192 -4.54 11.83 -8.50
CA GLN A 192 -4.67 13.28 -8.37
C GLN A 192 -5.97 13.76 -9.04
N ARG A 193 -6.43 14.92 -8.62
CA ARG A 193 -7.46 15.69 -9.31
C ARG A 193 -6.98 17.12 -9.47
N SER A 194 -6.71 17.52 -10.70
CA SER A 194 -6.22 18.88 -11.03
C SER A 194 -5.00 19.29 -10.19
N GLY A 195 -3.98 18.42 -10.11
CA GLY A 195 -2.74 18.68 -9.38
C GLY A 195 -2.85 18.63 -7.85
N VAL A 196 -3.94 18.11 -7.30
CA VAL A 196 -4.16 17.89 -5.86
C VAL A 196 -4.27 16.40 -5.59
N ARG A 197 -3.60 15.89 -4.55
CA ARG A 197 -3.74 14.50 -4.10
C ARG A 197 -5.21 14.13 -3.94
N TRP A 198 -5.59 12.99 -4.49
CA TRP A 198 -6.91 12.39 -4.36
C TRP A 198 -6.83 11.13 -3.51
N ASN A 199 -6.83 11.32 -2.18
CA ASN A 199 -6.77 10.21 -1.22
C ASN A 199 -8.13 9.52 -1.05
N SER A 200 -8.16 8.35 -0.43
CA SER A 200 -9.39 7.57 -0.22
C SER A 200 -10.42 8.28 0.65
N ALA A 201 -9.99 9.15 1.58
CA ALA A 201 -10.92 9.97 2.35
C ALA A 201 -11.69 10.95 1.46
N LYS A 202 -11.03 11.59 0.47
CA LYS A 202 -11.70 12.47 -0.51
C LYS A 202 -12.58 11.69 -1.46
N ALA A 203 -12.11 10.54 -1.93
CA ALA A 203 -12.83 9.73 -2.90
C ALA A 203 -14.10 9.12 -2.29
N PHE A 204 -13.94 8.40 -1.20
CA PHE A 204 -15.01 7.51 -0.70
C PHE A 204 -15.70 8.02 0.56
N LEU A 205 -14.98 8.72 1.47
CA LEU A 205 -15.53 9.06 2.78
C LEU A 205 -16.19 10.45 2.83
N ARG A 206 -15.53 11.49 2.32
CA ARG A 206 -16.08 12.86 2.40
C ARG A 206 -17.47 13.03 1.76
N PRO A 207 -17.77 12.39 0.60
CA PRO A 207 -19.09 12.52 -0.01
C PRO A 207 -20.23 11.97 0.85
N ILE A 208 -19.95 11.06 1.77
CA ILE A 208 -20.95 10.31 2.54
C ILE A 208 -21.01 10.69 4.03
N LEU A 209 -20.19 11.65 4.51
CA LEU A 209 -20.14 12.03 5.93
C LEU A 209 -21.48 12.52 6.50
N LYS A 210 -22.42 12.89 5.64
CA LYS A 210 -23.77 13.34 6.05
C LYS A 210 -24.80 12.21 6.13
N ARG A 211 -24.44 10.96 5.80
CA ARG A 211 -25.36 9.82 5.93
C ARG A 211 -25.68 9.60 7.41
N PRO A 212 -26.98 9.53 7.81
CA PRO A 212 -27.37 9.41 9.23
C PRO A 212 -27.01 8.07 9.84
N ASN A 213 -26.82 7.05 9.00
CA ASN A 213 -26.47 5.68 9.38
C ASN A 213 -24.93 5.42 9.38
N LEU A 214 -24.10 6.43 9.13
CA LEU A 214 -22.64 6.36 9.20
C LEU A 214 -22.10 7.18 10.36
N THR A 215 -21.35 6.54 11.24
CA THR A 215 -20.57 7.20 12.30
C THR A 215 -19.08 7.05 11.99
N VAL A 216 -18.33 8.16 12.01
CA VAL A 216 -16.87 8.15 11.80
C VAL A 216 -16.21 8.76 13.02
N LEU A 217 -15.41 7.97 13.72
CA LEU A 217 -14.65 8.42 14.89
C LEU A 217 -13.15 8.41 14.58
N THR A 218 -12.47 9.50 14.93
CA THR A 218 -11.02 9.68 14.79
C THR A 218 -10.35 9.75 16.17
N GLY A 219 -9.07 9.43 16.25
CA GLY A 219 -8.36 9.32 17.53
C GLY A 219 -8.78 8.10 18.33
N VAL A 220 -9.32 7.07 17.68
CA VAL A 220 -9.77 5.81 18.30
C VAL A 220 -8.78 4.72 17.97
N GLN A 221 -7.97 4.32 18.94
CA GLN A 221 -7.02 3.24 18.76
C GLN A 221 -7.62 1.92 19.24
N VAL A 222 -7.92 1.03 18.29
CA VAL A 222 -8.45 -0.30 18.57
C VAL A 222 -7.33 -1.21 19.09
N ASP A 223 -7.60 -1.84 20.22
CA ASP A 223 -6.69 -2.78 20.88
C ASP A 223 -7.01 -4.23 20.50
N GLN A 224 -8.24 -4.65 20.71
CA GLN A 224 -8.66 -6.04 20.64
C GLN A 224 -10.03 -6.20 20.00
N VAL A 225 -10.25 -7.36 19.40
CA VAL A 225 -11.59 -7.90 19.10
C VAL A 225 -12.05 -8.72 20.30
N LEU A 226 -13.25 -8.45 20.79
CA LEU A 226 -13.87 -9.19 21.87
C LEU A 226 -14.73 -10.31 21.31
N LEU A 227 -14.50 -11.52 21.80
CA LEU A 227 -15.23 -12.71 21.41
C LEU A 227 -16.25 -13.11 22.49
N ASP A 228 -17.47 -13.48 22.04
CA ASP A 228 -18.41 -14.26 22.82
C ASP A 228 -18.32 -15.71 22.31
N ASN A 229 -17.76 -16.61 23.17
CA ASN A 229 -17.26 -17.92 22.77
C ASN A 229 -16.29 -17.79 21.57
N THR A 230 -16.70 -18.20 20.37
CA THR A 230 -15.93 -18.12 19.13
C THR A 230 -16.34 -16.96 18.23
N ARG A 231 -17.47 -16.26 18.51
CA ARG A 231 -18.01 -15.21 17.64
C ARG A 231 -17.46 -13.85 18.03
N ALA A 232 -17.01 -13.08 17.06
CA ALA A 232 -16.68 -11.67 17.27
C ALA A 232 -17.94 -10.83 17.54
N ARG A 233 -17.93 -10.07 18.66
CA ARG A 233 -19.10 -9.26 19.08
C ARG A 233 -18.84 -7.77 19.19
N ALA A 234 -17.60 -7.36 19.55
CA ALA A 234 -17.24 -5.97 19.75
C ALA A 234 -15.74 -5.75 19.53
N VAL A 235 -15.33 -4.50 19.42
CA VAL A 235 -13.92 -4.11 19.55
C VAL A 235 -13.73 -3.29 20.82
N LYS A 236 -12.61 -3.53 21.53
CA LYS A 236 -12.13 -2.72 22.63
C LYS A 236 -11.16 -1.68 22.09
N ALA A 237 -11.37 -0.42 22.40
CA ALA A 237 -10.57 0.68 21.88
C ALA A 237 -10.34 1.76 22.94
N LEU A 238 -9.21 2.45 22.84
CA LEU A 238 -8.93 3.67 23.59
C LEU A 238 -9.40 4.89 22.78
N TRP A 239 -10.29 5.67 23.37
CA TRP A 239 -10.79 6.90 22.80
C TRP A 239 -10.93 8.00 23.85
N GLN A 240 -10.39 9.19 23.59
CA GLN A 240 -10.41 10.34 24.53
C GLN A 240 -9.91 10.01 25.94
N GLY A 241 -8.90 9.12 26.02
CA GLY A 241 -8.29 8.70 27.29
C GLY A 241 -9.07 7.65 28.07
N ALA A 242 -10.20 7.15 27.58
CA ALA A 242 -11.02 6.11 28.20
C ALA A 242 -11.15 4.86 27.31
N TRP A 243 -11.35 3.70 27.93
CA TRP A 243 -11.66 2.46 27.24
C TRP A 243 -13.14 2.41 26.88
N HIS A 244 -13.41 2.03 25.65
CA HIS A 244 -14.75 1.85 25.09
C HIS A 244 -14.88 0.50 24.42
N GLU A 245 -16.10 -0.03 24.38
CA GLU A 245 -16.47 -1.20 23.60
C GLU A 245 -17.47 -0.77 22.51
N PHE A 246 -17.14 -1.08 21.25
CA PHE A 246 -18.02 -0.81 20.12
C PHE A 246 -18.56 -2.13 19.58
N ALA A 247 -19.85 -2.37 19.80
CA ALA A 247 -20.51 -3.64 19.47
C ALA A 247 -20.97 -3.68 17.98
N ALA A 248 -20.81 -4.86 17.36
CA ALA A 248 -21.30 -5.16 16.02
C ALA A 248 -22.35 -6.27 16.08
N ARG A 249 -23.52 -6.06 15.45
CA ARG A 249 -24.55 -7.08 15.32
C ARG A 249 -24.22 -8.13 14.26
N ARG A 250 -23.62 -7.70 13.15
CA ARG A 250 -23.29 -8.56 12.01
C ARG A 250 -21.82 -8.91 11.98
N GLU A 251 -20.96 -7.95 11.62
CA GLU A 251 -19.53 -8.23 11.44
C GLU A 251 -18.63 -7.08 11.91
N ILE A 252 -17.43 -7.46 12.36
CA ILE A 252 -16.28 -6.59 12.55
C ILE A 252 -15.33 -6.83 11.38
N ILE A 253 -14.86 -5.74 10.74
CA ILE A 253 -14.02 -5.81 9.56
C ILE A 253 -12.71 -5.07 9.85
N LEU A 254 -11.60 -5.82 9.94
CA LEU A 254 -10.27 -5.25 10.11
C LEU A 254 -9.76 -4.70 8.78
N CYS A 255 -9.44 -3.42 8.76
CA CYS A 255 -8.85 -2.65 7.66
C CYS A 255 -7.64 -1.84 8.13
N ALA A 256 -6.95 -2.33 9.19
CA ALA A 256 -5.84 -1.64 9.84
C ALA A 256 -4.49 -1.83 9.10
N GLY A 257 -4.51 -2.48 7.94
CA GLY A 257 -3.35 -2.74 7.10
C GLY A 257 -2.44 -3.85 7.63
N SER A 258 -1.42 -4.17 6.83
CA SER A 258 -0.55 -5.33 7.07
C SER A 258 0.24 -5.29 8.38
N VAL A 259 0.29 -4.14 9.06
CA VAL A 259 0.90 -4.03 10.40
C VAL A 259 -0.16 -4.05 11.49
N GLY A 260 -1.25 -3.31 11.31
CA GLY A 260 -2.25 -3.14 12.37
C GLY A 260 -3.17 -4.35 12.52
N SER A 261 -3.64 -4.95 11.41
CA SER A 261 -4.59 -6.07 11.44
C SER A 261 -4.05 -7.30 12.15
N PRO A 262 -2.83 -7.82 11.84
CA PRO A 262 -2.28 -8.92 12.61
C PRO A 262 -2.03 -8.56 14.07
N GLY A 263 -1.60 -7.34 14.39
CA GLY A 263 -1.37 -6.92 15.77
C GLY A 263 -2.65 -6.89 16.62
N ILE A 264 -3.78 -6.47 16.03
CA ILE A 264 -5.09 -6.52 16.69
C ILE A 264 -5.50 -7.97 16.93
N LEU A 265 -5.35 -8.87 15.95
CA LEU A 265 -5.65 -10.30 16.11
C LEU A 265 -4.80 -10.92 17.23
N GLN A 266 -3.50 -10.69 17.24
CA GLN A 266 -2.58 -11.22 18.24
C GLN A 266 -2.96 -10.74 19.66
N ARG A 267 -3.22 -9.43 19.85
CA ARG A 267 -3.68 -8.92 21.17
C ARG A 267 -5.05 -9.45 21.58
N SER A 268 -5.86 -9.87 20.61
CA SER A 268 -7.15 -10.55 20.90
C SER A 268 -7.01 -12.02 21.30
N GLY A 269 -5.78 -12.55 21.37
CA GLY A 269 -5.54 -13.96 21.63
C GLY A 269 -5.74 -14.86 20.40
N ILE A 270 -5.72 -14.26 19.19
CA ILE A 270 -5.84 -14.95 17.90
C ILE A 270 -4.48 -14.89 17.21
N GLY A 271 -3.73 -16.00 17.19
CA GLY A 271 -2.39 -15.98 16.64
C GLY A 271 -1.54 -17.20 17.02
N PRO A 272 -0.22 -17.13 16.77
CA PRO A 272 0.72 -18.20 17.12
C PRO A 272 0.76 -18.42 18.63
N ARG A 273 0.41 -19.62 19.09
CA ARG A 273 0.36 -20.00 20.51
C ARG A 273 1.65 -19.60 21.26
N LYS A 274 2.81 -19.98 20.73
CA LYS A 274 4.10 -19.72 21.36
C LYS A 274 4.35 -18.22 21.58
N LEU A 275 3.96 -17.37 20.63
CA LEU A 275 4.07 -15.92 20.76
C LEU A 275 3.14 -15.41 21.88
N LEU A 276 1.87 -15.81 21.83
CA LEU A 276 0.85 -15.32 22.75
C LEU A 276 1.17 -15.71 24.19
N GLU A 277 1.47 -16.98 24.43
CA GLU A 277 1.84 -17.48 25.76
C GLU A 277 3.12 -16.81 26.29
N GLY A 278 4.12 -16.61 25.41
CA GLY A 278 5.36 -15.91 25.76
C GLY A 278 5.15 -14.44 26.18
N LEU A 279 4.05 -13.83 25.75
CA LEU A 279 3.65 -12.46 26.10
C LEU A 279 2.58 -12.40 27.21
N GLY A 280 2.21 -13.56 27.80
CA GLY A 280 1.18 -13.64 28.82
C GLY A 280 -0.24 -13.41 28.31
N ILE A 281 -0.48 -13.57 27.00
CA ILE A 281 -1.79 -13.41 26.35
C ILE A 281 -2.46 -14.78 26.26
N GLY A 282 -3.68 -14.90 26.81
CA GLY A 282 -4.46 -16.13 26.72
C GLY A 282 -4.83 -16.48 25.28
N VAL A 283 -4.53 -17.70 24.84
CA VAL A 283 -4.86 -18.18 23.51
C VAL A 283 -6.37 -18.45 23.41
N ARG A 284 -7.06 -17.62 22.63
CA ARG A 284 -8.48 -17.78 22.31
C ARG A 284 -8.70 -18.64 21.07
N HIS A 285 -7.85 -18.45 20.06
CA HIS A 285 -7.85 -19.22 18.82
C HIS A 285 -6.44 -19.34 18.29
N GLU A 286 -5.92 -20.55 18.25
CA GLU A 286 -4.58 -20.79 17.71
C GLU A 286 -4.60 -20.62 16.18
N MET A 287 -3.83 -19.68 15.68
CA MET A 287 -3.76 -19.35 14.26
C MET A 287 -2.31 -18.99 13.89
N PRO A 288 -1.47 -19.98 13.56
CA PRO A 288 -0.01 -19.79 13.39
C PRO A 288 0.36 -18.81 12.26
N GLY A 289 -0.54 -18.60 11.29
CA GLY A 289 -0.29 -17.73 10.14
C GLY A 289 -0.43 -16.23 10.42
N VAL A 290 -1.05 -15.84 11.54
CA VAL A 290 -1.22 -14.40 11.87
C VAL A 290 0.14 -13.75 12.10
N GLY A 291 0.43 -12.71 11.32
CA GLY A 291 1.70 -11.99 11.31
C GLY A 291 2.77 -12.60 10.42
N GLY A 292 2.63 -13.85 9.98
CA GLY A 292 3.56 -14.52 9.06
C GLY A 292 3.42 -14.06 7.61
N ASN A 293 4.25 -14.62 6.72
CA ASN A 293 4.21 -14.37 5.27
C ASN A 293 4.34 -12.89 4.86
N LEU A 294 4.94 -12.04 5.69
CA LEU A 294 5.19 -10.64 5.30
C LEU A 294 6.02 -10.60 4.02
N GLN A 295 5.52 -9.88 3.04
CA GLN A 295 6.21 -9.57 1.78
C GLN A 295 6.22 -8.07 1.61
N ASP A 296 7.30 -7.54 1.05
CA ASP A 296 7.43 -6.12 0.73
C ASP A 296 8.41 -5.94 -0.45
N HIS A 297 8.22 -4.92 -1.24
CA HIS A 297 9.16 -4.57 -2.30
C HIS A 297 10.35 -3.81 -1.72
N LEU A 298 11.54 -4.41 -1.83
CA LEU A 298 12.81 -3.74 -1.55
C LEU A 298 13.29 -3.02 -2.81
N GLN A 299 13.42 -1.70 -2.76
CA GLN A 299 14.02 -0.93 -3.86
C GLN A 299 15.52 -0.69 -3.61
N LEU A 300 16.31 -0.83 -4.65
CA LEU A 300 17.71 -0.44 -4.70
C LEU A 300 17.78 0.97 -5.28
N ARG A 301 18.38 1.92 -4.55
CA ARG A 301 18.41 3.33 -4.96
C ARG A 301 19.73 3.68 -5.63
N LEU A 302 19.78 3.52 -6.96
CA LEU A 302 20.96 3.95 -7.73
C LEU A 302 20.86 5.45 -8.01
N ILE A 303 21.92 6.19 -7.71
CA ILE A 303 21.98 7.65 -7.88
C ILE A 303 23.06 7.98 -8.92
N TYR A 304 22.68 8.84 -9.87
CA TYR A 304 23.59 9.32 -10.92
C TYR A 304 23.66 10.84 -10.88
N GLN A 305 24.87 11.38 -10.74
CA GLN A 305 25.13 12.80 -10.98
C GLN A 305 25.00 13.08 -12.46
N VAL A 306 24.47 14.25 -12.82
CA VAL A 306 24.25 14.65 -14.21
C VAL A 306 24.72 16.08 -14.45
N ARG A 307 24.89 16.44 -15.73
CA ARG A 307 25.22 17.79 -16.19
C ARG A 307 24.20 18.23 -17.25
N ASN A 308 24.25 19.46 -17.67
CA ASN A 308 23.47 20.03 -18.78
C ASN A 308 21.94 19.91 -18.58
N THR A 309 21.47 19.71 -17.35
CA THR A 309 20.04 19.69 -17.03
C THR A 309 19.79 20.24 -15.64
N ARG A 310 18.59 20.75 -15.40
CA ARG A 310 18.12 21.12 -14.07
C ARG A 310 17.35 19.95 -13.47
N THR A 311 17.60 19.71 -12.20
CA THR A 311 16.87 18.71 -11.40
C THR A 311 16.19 19.38 -10.21
N LEU A 312 15.32 18.67 -9.52
CA LEU A 312 14.67 19.19 -8.33
C LEU A 312 15.69 19.60 -7.25
N ASN A 313 16.85 18.94 -7.18
CA ASN A 313 17.90 19.27 -6.22
C ASN A 313 18.28 20.77 -6.28
N GLN A 314 18.51 21.28 -7.48
CA GLN A 314 18.92 22.68 -7.66
C GLN A 314 17.75 23.64 -7.37
N MET A 315 16.54 23.27 -7.79
CA MET A 315 15.35 24.12 -7.60
C MET A 315 14.97 24.21 -6.11
N ALA A 316 15.00 23.09 -5.39
CA ALA A 316 14.64 23.03 -3.98
C ALA A 316 15.72 23.63 -3.04
N ASN A 317 16.99 23.71 -3.49
CA ASN A 317 18.07 24.34 -2.73
C ASN A 317 18.22 25.85 -3.01
N SER A 318 17.41 26.43 -3.92
CA SER A 318 17.38 27.86 -4.25
C SER A 318 16.14 28.54 -3.68
N LEU A 319 16.28 29.71 -3.05
CA LEU A 319 15.15 30.50 -2.59
C LEU A 319 14.24 30.92 -3.76
N TRP A 320 14.83 31.37 -4.87
CA TRP A 320 14.10 31.73 -6.08
C TRP A 320 13.41 30.52 -6.74
N GLY A 321 14.08 29.36 -6.67
CA GLY A 321 13.50 28.09 -7.12
C GLY A 321 12.26 27.73 -6.30
N LYS A 322 12.34 27.81 -4.96
CA LYS A 322 11.18 27.55 -4.06
C LYS A 322 10.04 28.53 -4.34
N LEU A 323 10.34 29.83 -4.46
CA LEU A 323 9.33 30.84 -4.78
C LEU A 323 8.65 30.54 -6.13
N GLY A 324 9.45 30.28 -7.17
CA GLY A 324 8.93 29.98 -8.51
C GLY A 324 8.05 28.71 -8.54
N MET A 325 8.48 27.65 -7.83
CA MET A 325 7.65 26.44 -7.67
C MET A 325 6.33 26.74 -6.95
N GLY A 326 6.38 27.54 -5.88
CA GLY A 326 5.19 27.95 -5.12
C GLY A 326 4.21 28.75 -5.95
N LEU A 327 4.69 29.78 -6.68
CA LEU A 327 3.88 30.63 -7.54
C LEU A 327 3.23 29.84 -8.69
N ARG A 328 4.00 28.95 -9.34
CA ARG A 328 3.46 28.10 -10.40
C ARG A 328 2.36 27.17 -9.89
N TYR A 329 2.58 26.53 -8.75
CA TYR A 329 1.57 25.68 -8.14
C TYR A 329 0.32 26.46 -7.69
N ALA A 330 0.50 27.65 -7.16
CA ALA A 330 -0.63 28.52 -6.79
C ALA A 330 -1.46 28.95 -8.01
N TYR A 331 -0.80 29.20 -9.15
CA TYR A 331 -1.44 29.65 -10.40
C TYR A 331 -2.24 28.54 -11.10
N ASP A 332 -1.61 27.42 -11.39
CA ASP A 332 -2.21 26.37 -12.25
C ASP A 332 -2.11 24.94 -11.68
N ARG A 333 -1.59 24.80 -10.45
CA ARG A 333 -1.35 23.50 -9.79
C ARG A 333 -0.50 22.55 -10.63
N SER A 334 0.51 23.09 -11.33
CA SER A 334 1.49 22.34 -12.09
C SER A 334 2.91 22.52 -11.55
N GLY A 335 3.89 21.96 -12.25
CA GLY A 335 5.29 22.06 -11.88
C GLY A 335 5.70 21.10 -10.76
N PRO A 336 6.88 21.31 -10.16
CA PRO A 336 7.46 20.34 -9.22
C PRO A 336 6.65 20.07 -7.96
N LEU A 337 5.80 20.99 -7.49
CA LEU A 337 4.94 20.75 -6.33
C LEU A 337 3.77 19.81 -6.64
N ALA A 338 3.38 19.69 -7.92
CA ALA A 338 2.33 18.78 -8.38
C ALA A 338 2.86 17.37 -8.72
N MET A 339 4.17 17.14 -8.64
CA MET A 339 4.74 15.86 -9.02
C MET A 339 4.55 14.78 -7.97
N ALA A 340 4.34 13.54 -8.42
CA ALA A 340 4.54 12.36 -7.59
C ALA A 340 6.04 12.17 -7.29
N PRO A 341 6.40 11.46 -6.20
CA PRO A 341 7.83 11.21 -5.89
C PRO A 341 8.57 10.57 -7.05
N SER A 342 7.95 9.61 -7.72
CA SER A 342 8.49 8.93 -8.90
C SER A 342 7.56 9.20 -10.07
N GLN A 343 8.06 9.86 -11.11
CA GLN A 343 7.23 10.24 -12.24
C GLN A 343 7.29 9.22 -13.37
N LEU A 344 8.49 8.71 -13.67
CA LEU A 344 8.70 7.72 -14.71
C LEU A 344 8.87 6.34 -14.08
N GLY A 345 8.24 5.35 -14.70
CA GLY A 345 8.36 3.94 -14.36
C GLY A 345 8.90 3.13 -15.51
N ALA A 346 9.50 1.99 -15.20
CA ALA A 346 9.73 0.96 -16.18
C ALA A 346 9.53 -0.41 -15.53
N PHE A 347 8.98 -1.35 -16.30
CA PHE A 347 8.84 -2.74 -15.91
C PHE A 347 9.63 -3.60 -16.88
N ALA A 348 10.56 -4.38 -16.35
CA ALA A 348 11.50 -5.16 -17.14
C ALA A 348 11.70 -6.56 -16.54
N ARG A 349 12.31 -7.44 -17.31
CA ARG A 349 12.76 -8.74 -16.83
C ARG A 349 14.19 -8.63 -16.32
N SER A 350 14.50 -9.28 -15.20
CA SER A 350 15.87 -9.39 -14.68
C SER A 350 16.76 -10.27 -15.55
N GLY A 351 16.15 -11.23 -16.26
CA GLY A 351 16.81 -12.15 -17.18
C GLY A 351 15.82 -12.78 -18.15
N PRO A 352 16.32 -13.47 -19.18
CA PRO A 352 15.48 -14.11 -20.22
C PRO A 352 14.61 -15.25 -19.68
N GLU A 353 14.96 -15.84 -18.55
CA GLU A 353 14.23 -16.92 -17.87
C GLU A 353 12.91 -16.43 -17.23
N GLN A 354 12.77 -15.12 -17.04
CA GLN A 354 11.56 -14.57 -16.42
C GLN A 354 10.39 -14.56 -17.43
N ALA A 355 9.28 -15.20 -17.07
CA ALA A 355 8.08 -15.26 -17.91
C ALA A 355 7.45 -13.88 -18.16
N SER A 356 7.50 -12.97 -17.18
CA SER A 356 6.99 -11.60 -17.27
C SER A 356 7.90 -10.64 -16.51
N ALA A 357 7.69 -9.33 -16.65
CA ALA A 357 8.46 -8.32 -15.94
C ALA A 357 8.42 -8.58 -14.42
N ASN A 358 9.59 -8.70 -13.81
CA ASN A 358 9.78 -8.90 -12.37
C ASN A 358 10.58 -7.78 -11.69
N LEU A 359 10.96 -6.75 -12.45
CA LEU A 359 11.59 -5.53 -11.95
C LEU A 359 10.67 -4.33 -12.21
N GLN A 360 10.55 -3.44 -11.22
CA GLN A 360 9.90 -2.14 -11.36
C GLN A 360 10.88 -1.02 -11.06
N TYR A 361 10.99 -0.09 -11.98
CA TYR A 361 11.74 1.16 -11.79
C TYR A 361 10.85 2.29 -11.29
N HIS A 362 11.43 3.11 -10.44
CA HIS A 362 10.91 4.40 -9.99
C HIS A 362 11.97 5.46 -10.23
N VAL A 363 11.85 6.19 -11.34
CA VAL A 363 12.85 7.19 -11.72
C VAL A 363 12.41 8.58 -11.26
N GLN A 364 13.32 9.26 -10.57
CA GLN A 364 13.08 10.53 -9.88
C GLN A 364 14.10 11.57 -10.32
N PRO A 365 13.70 12.80 -10.68
CA PRO A 365 14.65 13.88 -11.05
C PRO A 365 15.24 14.56 -9.80
N LEU A 366 15.59 13.78 -8.81
CA LEU A 366 16.13 14.22 -7.52
C LEU A 366 17.02 13.13 -6.91
N SER A 367 17.80 13.51 -5.92
CA SER A 367 18.56 12.56 -5.10
C SER A 367 18.74 13.05 -3.67
N LEU A 368 18.82 12.10 -2.76
CA LEU A 368 19.09 12.27 -1.33
C LEU A 368 19.69 10.95 -0.80
N ASP A 369 20.43 10.98 0.28
CA ASP A 369 21.03 9.77 0.84
C ASP A 369 19.95 8.87 1.47
N ARG A 370 19.02 9.45 2.25
CA ARG A 370 17.94 8.72 2.93
C ARG A 370 16.64 9.54 2.94
N PHE A 371 15.51 8.87 2.92
CA PHE A 371 14.21 9.54 3.08
C PHE A 371 14.17 10.34 4.39
N GLY A 372 13.75 11.62 4.28
CA GLY A 372 13.74 12.58 5.39
C GLY A 372 14.99 13.45 5.48
N GLU A 373 16.04 13.14 4.75
CA GLU A 373 17.25 13.97 4.65
C GLU A 373 17.12 15.05 3.55
N PRO A 374 17.93 16.12 3.61
CA PRO A 374 17.95 17.15 2.57
C PRO A 374 18.37 16.59 1.21
N LEU A 375 17.85 17.18 0.14
CA LEU A 375 18.30 16.87 -1.22
C LEU A 375 19.77 17.26 -1.41
N HIS A 376 20.52 16.46 -2.18
CA HIS A 376 21.90 16.79 -2.57
C HIS A 376 21.99 18.17 -3.23
N ARG A 377 23.13 18.82 -3.12
CA ARG A 377 23.35 20.14 -3.74
C ARG A 377 23.73 20.07 -5.22
N PHE A 378 24.19 18.90 -5.68
CA PHE A 378 24.53 18.66 -7.09
C PHE A 378 23.32 18.19 -7.89
N PRO A 379 23.28 18.45 -9.21
CA PRO A 379 22.23 17.89 -10.06
C PRO A 379 22.37 16.38 -10.18
N ALA A 380 21.26 15.66 -9.98
CA ALA A 380 21.25 14.21 -10.05
C ALA A 380 19.83 13.68 -10.28
N PHE A 381 19.74 12.45 -10.73
CA PHE A 381 18.52 11.66 -10.71
C PHE A 381 18.74 10.36 -9.95
N THR A 382 17.65 9.77 -9.47
CA THR A 382 17.65 8.46 -8.84
C THR A 382 16.87 7.49 -9.71
N ALA A 383 17.48 6.37 -10.10
CA ALA A 383 16.83 5.22 -10.69
C ALA A 383 16.69 4.15 -9.62
N SER A 384 15.56 4.14 -8.90
CA SER A 384 15.27 3.08 -7.94
C SER A 384 14.68 1.89 -8.67
N VAL A 385 15.12 0.67 -8.34
CA VAL A 385 14.59 -0.57 -8.93
C VAL A 385 14.26 -1.56 -7.84
N CYS A 386 13.12 -2.24 -7.94
CA CYS A 386 12.72 -3.28 -6.97
C CYS A 386 12.37 -4.59 -7.66
N ASN A 387 12.66 -5.72 -6.97
CA ASN A 387 12.13 -7.04 -7.30
C ASN A 387 10.63 -7.07 -6.96
N LEU A 388 9.77 -7.35 -7.95
CA LEU A 388 8.32 -7.42 -7.79
C LEU A 388 7.83 -8.73 -7.17
N ARG A 389 8.67 -9.77 -7.20
CA ARG A 389 8.33 -11.11 -6.70
C ARG A 389 9.40 -11.61 -5.73
N PRO A 390 9.53 -10.95 -4.56
CA PRO A 390 10.52 -11.40 -3.57
C PRO A 390 10.21 -12.82 -3.10
N ALA A 391 11.25 -13.65 -3.00
CA ALA A 391 11.19 -14.98 -2.42
C ALA A 391 11.31 -14.92 -0.89
N SER A 392 12.05 -13.97 -0.35
CA SER A 392 12.18 -13.73 1.09
C SER A 392 10.82 -13.52 1.76
N ARG A 393 10.65 -14.10 2.95
CA ARG A 393 9.44 -13.97 3.77
C ARG A 393 9.80 -13.50 5.16
N GLY A 394 9.00 -12.58 5.66
CA GLY A 394 9.15 -11.99 6.97
C GLY A 394 7.91 -12.19 7.84
N ARG A 395 7.86 -11.39 8.92
CA ARG A 395 6.79 -11.46 9.92
C ARG A 395 6.54 -10.11 10.57
N ILE A 396 5.35 -9.95 11.13
CA ILE A 396 4.97 -8.84 12.01
C ILE A 396 4.35 -9.44 13.27
N ASP A 397 4.97 -9.16 14.41
CA ASP A 397 4.47 -9.61 15.71
C ASP A 397 4.31 -8.44 16.68
N ILE A 398 3.40 -8.58 17.61
CA ILE A 398 3.36 -7.69 18.78
C ILE A 398 4.58 -7.96 19.67
N ARG A 399 5.12 -6.91 20.27
CA ARG A 399 6.26 -7.02 21.21
C ARG A 399 5.79 -7.24 22.66
N SER A 400 4.56 -6.84 22.95
CA SER A 400 3.93 -7.00 24.27
C SER A 400 2.40 -6.89 24.13
N ALA A 401 1.68 -7.13 25.21
CA ALA A 401 0.23 -6.92 25.27
C ALA A 401 -0.16 -5.43 25.25
N ASP A 402 0.77 -4.49 25.46
CA ASP A 402 0.51 -3.05 25.38
C ASP A 402 0.42 -2.61 23.91
N MET A 403 -0.73 -2.07 23.52
CA MET A 403 -0.96 -1.58 22.15
C MET A 403 -0.08 -0.38 21.75
N ASN A 404 0.56 0.29 22.73
CA ASN A 404 1.48 1.40 22.46
C ASN A 404 2.91 0.93 22.18
N ALA A 405 3.23 -0.32 22.50
CA ALA A 405 4.52 -0.91 22.17
C ALA A 405 4.65 -1.06 20.65
N ALA A 406 5.76 -0.57 20.10
CA ALA A 406 6.03 -0.73 18.67
C ALA A 406 6.12 -2.22 18.33
N PRO A 407 5.49 -2.68 17.23
CA PRO A 407 5.55 -4.07 16.80
C PRO A 407 6.97 -4.46 16.37
N VAL A 408 7.26 -5.74 16.40
CA VAL A 408 8.38 -6.37 15.71
C VAL A 408 8.03 -6.40 14.23
N ILE A 409 8.76 -5.69 13.38
CA ILE A 409 8.60 -5.70 11.93
C ILE A 409 9.89 -6.26 11.35
N ASP A 410 9.82 -7.49 10.89
CA ASP A 410 10.95 -8.21 10.33
C ASP A 410 10.62 -8.70 8.91
N PRO A 411 10.90 -7.89 7.88
CA PRO A 411 10.67 -8.26 6.49
C PRO A 411 11.63 -9.35 5.97
N ASN A 412 12.75 -9.59 6.67
CA ASN A 412 13.76 -10.57 6.31
C ASN A 412 14.30 -10.39 4.87
N TYR A 413 14.56 -9.12 4.48
CA TYR A 413 14.99 -8.76 3.13
C TYR A 413 16.28 -9.47 2.73
N LEU A 414 16.35 -9.87 1.45
CA LEU A 414 17.51 -10.50 0.82
C LEU A 414 17.99 -11.77 1.55
N SER A 415 17.10 -12.46 2.25
CA SER A 415 17.41 -13.72 2.92
C SER A 415 17.39 -14.91 1.97
N ASP A 416 16.73 -14.79 0.83
CA ASP A 416 16.68 -15.80 -0.21
C ASP A 416 17.74 -15.51 -1.29
N PRO A 417 18.52 -16.51 -1.72
CA PRO A 417 19.53 -16.34 -2.78
C PRO A 417 18.98 -15.79 -4.10
N GLU A 418 17.73 -16.12 -4.45
CA GLU A 418 17.09 -15.60 -5.67
C GLU A 418 16.91 -14.07 -5.58
N ASP A 419 16.56 -13.54 -4.41
CA ASP A 419 16.44 -12.09 -4.22
C ASP A 419 17.78 -11.36 -4.39
N LEU A 420 18.87 -11.97 -3.94
CA LEU A 420 20.24 -11.45 -4.15
C LEU A 420 20.62 -11.48 -5.64
N ARG A 421 20.34 -12.59 -6.33
CA ARG A 421 20.58 -12.72 -7.77
C ARG A 421 19.83 -11.64 -8.56
N VAL A 422 18.52 -11.47 -8.29
CA VAL A 422 17.68 -10.46 -8.94
C VAL A 422 18.16 -9.05 -8.61
N ALA A 423 18.64 -8.80 -7.38
CA ALA A 423 19.20 -7.51 -6.99
C ALA A 423 20.46 -7.16 -7.79
N ALA A 424 21.39 -8.11 -7.98
CA ALA A 424 22.59 -7.92 -8.79
C ALA A 424 22.23 -7.64 -10.27
N GLU A 425 21.31 -8.41 -10.86
CA GLU A 425 20.85 -8.18 -12.23
C GLU A 425 20.13 -6.83 -12.38
N ALA A 426 19.38 -6.39 -11.39
CA ALA A 426 18.73 -5.09 -11.38
C ALA A 426 19.76 -3.95 -11.42
N ILE A 427 20.85 -4.05 -10.68
CA ILE A 427 21.97 -3.07 -10.73
C ILE A 427 22.61 -3.08 -12.12
N ARG A 428 22.91 -4.26 -12.67
CA ARG A 428 23.51 -4.41 -14.00
C ARG A 428 22.61 -3.83 -15.10
N LEU A 429 21.33 -4.13 -15.06
CA LEU A 429 20.35 -3.58 -16.03
C LEU A 429 20.30 -2.06 -15.94
N THR A 430 20.25 -1.49 -14.72
CA THR A 430 20.22 -0.04 -14.52
C THR A 430 21.46 0.62 -15.13
N ARG A 431 22.64 0.04 -14.94
CA ARG A 431 23.90 0.53 -15.54
C ARG A 431 23.85 0.50 -17.07
N ARG A 432 23.31 -0.57 -17.67
CA ARG A 432 23.13 -0.66 -19.14
C ARG A 432 22.20 0.45 -19.66
N ILE A 433 21.07 0.69 -18.99
CA ILE A 433 20.13 1.76 -19.39
C ILE A 433 20.83 3.13 -19.31
N VAL A 434 21.56 3.39 -18.24
CA VAL A 434 22.22 4.70 -18.03
C VAL A 434 23.39 4.94 -19.02
N GLN A 435 24.02 3.89 -19.52
CA GLN A 435 25.08 3.95 -20.53
C GLN A 435 24.55 4.12 -21.96
N ALA A 436 23.24 4.05 -22.18
CA ALA A 436 22.65 4.17 -23.52
C ALA A 436 22.85 5.58 -24.10
N PRO A 437 22.98 5.72 -25.44
CA PRO A 437 23.26 6.99 -26.13
C PRO A 437 22.31 8.14 -25.79
N ALA A 438 21.05 7.87 -25.52
CA ALA A 438 20.06 8.91 -25.18
C ALA A 438 20.41 9.71 -23.94
N LEU A 439 21.16 9.14 -22.99
CA LEU A 439 21.61 9.82 -21.77
C LEU A 439 23.00 10.48 -21.91
N ALA A 440 23.74 10.24 -22.97
CA ALA A 440 25.12 10.73 -23.13
C ALA A 440 25.25 12.25 -22.99
N ALA A 441 24.28 13.03 -23.48
CA ALA A 441 24.28 14.49 -23.39
C ALA A 441 24.25 15.03 -21.94
N PHE A 442 23.81 14.21 -21.00
CA PHE A 442 23.71 14.55 -19.58
C PHE A 442 24.91 14.09 -18.75
N ASP A 443 25.93 13.45 -19.35
CA ASP A 443 27.16 12.94 -18.71
C ASP A 443 26.88 12.25 -17.35
N PRO A 444 26.01 11.18 -17.32
CA PRO A 444 25.63 10.54 -16.07
C PRO A 444 26.82 9.83 -15.45
N ARG A 445 27.08 10.12 -14.17
CA ARG A 445 28.13 9.49 -13.37
C ARG A 445 27.53 8.80 -12.16
N GLU A 446 27.77 7.51 -12.05
CA GLU A 446 27.25 6.73 -10.91
C GLU A 446 27.85 7.26 -9.60
N TYR A 447 26.96 7.68 -8.69
CA TYR A 447 27.31 8.12 -7.33
C TYR A 447 27.07 7.00 -6.31
N LEU A 448 25.93 6.29 -6.42
CA LEU A 448 25.61 5.11 -5.62
C LEU A 448 25.11 3.99 -6.53
N PRO A 449 25.53 2.74 -6.27
CA PRO A 449 26.45 2.26 -5.20
C PRO A 449 27.91 2.60 -5.43
N GLY A 450 28.30 2.96 -6.64
CA GLY A 450 29.66 3.30 -7.04
C GLY A 450 30.19 2.35 -8.12
N PRO A 451 30.89 2.90 -9.16
CA PRO A 451 31.24 2.14 -10.37
C PRO A 451 32.35 1.08 -10.12
N ALA A 452 33.02 1.12 -8.97
CA ALA A 452 34.06 0.14 -8.63
C ALA A 452 33.47 -1.23 -8.23
N LEU A 453 32.23 -1.28 -7.78
CA LEU A 453 31.57 -2.51 -7.34
C LEU A 453 31.04 -3.29 -8.54
N GLN A 454 31.71 -4.43 -8.90
CA GLN A 454 31.43 -5.18 -10.13
C GLN A 454 31.22 -6.68 -9.90
N SER A 455 31.92 -7.28 -8.91
CA SER A 455 31.76 -8.70 -8.63
C SER A 455 30.38 -9.01 -8.08
N GLU A 456 29.96 -10.28 -8.11
CA GLU A 456 28.70 -10.72 -7.55
C GLU A 456 28.57 -10.35 -6.07
N ASP A 457 29.63 -10.63 -5.30
CA ASP A 457 29.69 -10.30 -3.86
C ASP A 457 29.61 -8.80 -3.61
N ASP A 458 30.32 -7.98 -4.43
CA ASP A 458 30.19 -6.52 -4.35
C ASP A 458 28.77 -6.04 -4.58
N LEU A 459 28.07 -6.62 -5.57
CA LEU A 459 26.70 -6.24 -5.90
C LEU A 459 25.71 -6.67 -4.82
N HIS A 460 25.89 -7.84 -4.21
CA HIS A 460 25.11 -8.28 -3.06
C HIS A 460 25.30 -7.35 -1.86
N GLN A 461 26.53 -7.01 -1.54
CA GLN A 461 26.84 -6.07 -0.46
C GLN A 461 26.26 -4.66 -0.76
N ALA A 462 26.39 -4.20 -2.01
CA ALA A 462 25.82 -2.94 -2.46
C ALA A 462 24.29 -2.94 -2.33
N ALA A 463 23.61 -4.02 -2.73
CA ALA A 463 22.16 -4.16 -2.56
C ALA A 463 21.75 -4.01 -1.10
N GLY A 464 22.49 -4.64 -0.18
CA GLY A 464 22.30 -4.47 1.25
C GLY A 464 22.52 -3.02 1.73
N GLN A 465 23.45 -2.28 1.11
CA GLN A 465 23.76 -0.90 1.49
C GLN A 465 22.73 0.12 0.98
N ILE A 466 22.31 0.02 -0.30
CA ILE A 466 21.41 0.99 -0.95
C ILE A 466 19.95 0.56 -0.92
N GLY A 467 19.66 -0.65 -0.43
CA GLY A 467 18.32 -1.20 -0.32
C GLY A 467 17.48 -0.45 0.71
N THR A 468 16.23 -0.17 0.38
CA THR A 468 15.22 0.38 1.29
C THR A 468 13.83 -0.08 0.88
N THR A 469 12.88 -0.09 1.82
CA THR A 469 11.48 -0.39 1.49
C THR A 469 10.90 0.63 0.51
N ILE A 470 9.98 0.20 -0.36
CA ILE A 470 9.09 1.10 -1.10
C ILE A 470 7.68 1.14 -0.49
N PHE A 471 7.55 0.65 0.75
CA PHE A 471 6.37 0.79 1.60
C PHE A 471 5.15 -0.02 1.15
N HIS A 472 5.36 -1.23 0.64
CA HIS A 472 4.32 -2.12 0.13
C HIS A 472 4.11 -3.41 0.96
N PRO A 473 4.10 -3.38 2.32
CA PRO A 473 3.92 -4.59 3.10
C PRO A 473 2.55 -5.23 2.87
N VAL A 474 2.55 -6.56 2.66
CA VAL A 474 1.35 -7.37 2.43
C VAL A 474 1.49 -8.75 3.08
N GLY A 475 0.41 -9.53 3.12
CA GLY A 475 0.44 -10.98 3.31
C GLY A 475 0.36 -11.46 4.75
N THR A 476 0.32 -10.59 5.75
CA THR A 476 0.40 -10.93 7.19
C THR A 476 -0.89 -11.51 7.79
N CYS A 477 -1.97 -11.55 7.02
CA CYS A 477 -3.23 -12.26 7.31
C CYS A 477 -3.70 -12.96 6.04
N ARG A 478 -2.81 -13.73 5.38
CA ARG A 478 -3.00 -14.17 4.01
C ARG A 478 -4.27 -15.00 3.81
N MET A 479 -4.83 -14.87 2.63
CA MET A 479 -6.01 -15.60 2.18
C MET A 479 -5.62 -16.98 1.65
N GLY A 480 -6.45 -17.97 1.95
CA GLY A 480 -6.31 -19.34 1.48
C GLY A 480 -7.08 -20.35 2.34
N SER A 481 -6.81 -21.64 2.13
CA SER A 481 -7.45 -22.76 2.83
C SER A 481 -6.49 -23.65 3.63
N GLY A 482 -5.20 -23.34 3.62
CA GLY A 482 -4.17 -24.09 4.32
C GLY A 482 -4.05 -23.73 5.81
N ALA A 483 -3.30 -24.53 6.54
CA ALA A 483 -3.12 -24.37 8.00
C ALA A 483 -2.45 -23.05 8.43
N LEU A 484 -1.74 -22.37 7.52
CA LEU A 484 -1.11 -21.08 7.77
C LEU A 484 -1.92 -19.91 7.16
N ASP A 485 -3.11 -20.15 6.64
CA ASP A 485 -3.95 -19.09 6.09
C ASP A 485 -4.88 -18.54 7.17
N VAL A 486 -5.07 -17.22 7.15
CA VAL A 486 -5.79 -16.51 8.21
C VAL A 486 -7.24 -16.27 7.82
N VAL A 487 -7.49 -15.99 6.55
CA VAL A 487 -8.84 -15.79 6.02
C VAL A 487 -9.13 -16.69 4.84
N ASP A 488 -10.40 -17.03 4.66
CA ASP A 488 -10.87 -17.76 3.47
C ASP A 488 -11.00 -16.83 2.25
N ASN A 489 -11.38 -17.40 1.09
CA ASN A 489 -11.60 -16.63 -0.14
C ASN A 489 -12.79 -15.64 -0.09
N GLN A 490 -13.57 -15.66 0.99
CA GLN A 490 -14.58 -14.66 1.33
C GLN A 490 -14.09 -13.65 2.36
N LEU A 491 -12.79 -13.67 2.70
CA LEU A 491 -12.12 -12.79 3.67
C LEU A 491 -12.57 -12.98 5.12
N ARG A 492 -13.26 -14.07 5.46
CA ARG A 492 -13.67 -14.42 6.83
C ARG A 492 -12.49 -15.04 7.57
N VAL A 493 -12.25 -14.62 8.79
CA VAL A 493 -11.22 -15.22 9.65
C VAL A 493 -11.62 -16.66 9.98
N HIS A 494 -10.75 -17.62 9.69
CA HIS A 494 -11.01 -19.03 9.92
C HIS A 494 -11.42 -19.30 11.37
N GLY A 495 -12.53 -20.01 11.57
CA GLY A 495 -13.02 -20.41 12.90
C GLY A 495 -13.62 -19.28 13.75
N ILE A 496 -13.71 -18.04 13.27
CA ILE A 496 -14.22 -16.89 14.03
C ILE A 496 -15.37 -16.20 13.27
N PRO A 497 -16.60 -16.65 13.46
CA PRO A 497 -17.78 -16.00 12.85
C PRO A 497 -17.88 -14.52 13.23
N GLY A 498 -18.32 -13.70 12.29
CA GLY A 498 -18.49 -12.25 12.51
C GLY A 498 -17.21 -11.43 12.44
N LEU A 499 -16.09 -12.02 12.01
CA LEU A 499 -14.81 -11.33 11.82
C LEU A 499 -14.27 -11.51 10.41
N ARG A 500 -13.89 -10.39 9.77
CA ARG A 500 -13.17 -10.37 8.49
C ARG A 500 -11.91 -9.51 8.56
N VAL A 501 -10.98 -9.80 7.65
CA VAL A 501 -9.87 -8.89 7.32
C VAL A 501 -10.00 -8.51 5.85
N ALA A 502 -9.98 -7.20 5.56
CA ALA A 502 -10.20 -6.69 4.20
C ALA A 502 -9.23 -5.54 3.88
N ASP A 503 -7.94 -5.82 3.92
CA ASP A 503 -6.87 -4.89 3.56
C ASP A 503 -5.70 -5.64 2.89
N ALA A 504 -4.57 -4.98 2.67
CA ALA A 504 -3.41 -5.56 2.00
C ALA A 504 -2.82 -6.80 2.70
N SER A 505 -3.12 -7.02 3.98
CA SER A 505 -2.62 -8.17 4.72
C SER A 505 -3.13 -9.51 4.20
N ILE A 506 -4.26 -9.52 3.46
CA ILE A 506 -4.85 -10.75 2.94
C ILE A 506 -4.15 -11.30 1.69
N MET A 507 -3.33 -10.52 1.01
CA MET A 507 -2.68 -10.93 -0.23
C MET A 507 -1.83 -12.19 -0.01
N PRO A 508 -2.11 -13.32 -0.71
CA PRO A 508 -1.29 -14.52 -0.59
C PRO A 508 0.13 -14.29 -1.10
N GLN A 509 0.22 -13.58 -2.20
CA GLN A 509 1.45 -13.08 -2.80
C GLN A 509 1.30 -11.60 -3.14
N ILE A 510 2.39 -10.84 -3.03
CA ILE A 510 2.44 -9.43 -3.41
C ILE A 510 2.20 -9.28 -4.90
N VAL A 511 1.44 -8.26 -5.29
CA VAL A 511 1.17 -7.95 -6.70
C VAL A 511 2.35 -7.22 -7.34
N SER A 512 2.50 -7.33 -8.65
CA SER A 512 3.59 -6.74 -9.44
C SER A 512 3.39 -5.24 -9.65
N GLY A 513 3.41 -4.46 -8.55
CA GLY A 513 3.26 -3.01 -8.57
C GLY A 513 2.89 -2.42 -7.20
N ASN A 514 2.50 -1.14 -7.20
CA ASN A 514 2.09 -0.43 -5.99
C ASN A 514 0.77 -0.98 -5.45
N THR A 515 0.64 -1.12 -4.14
CA THR A 515 -0.42 -1.91 -3.48
C THR A 515 -1.70 -1.15 -3.12
N CYS A 516 -1.78 0.17 -3.37
CA CYS A 516 -2.95 0.97 -2.96
C CYS A 516 -4.22 0.61 -3.74
N SER A 517 -4.15 0.54 -5.07
CA SER A 517 -5.32 0.20 -5.90
C SER A 517 -5.74 -1.26 -5.75
N PRO A 518 -4.82 -2.24 -5.66
CA PRO A 518 -5.16 -3.60 -5.24
C PRO A 518 -5.89 -3.68 -3.88
N THR A 519 -5.49 -2.85 -2.90
CA THR A 519 -6.20 -2.77 -1.61
C THR A 519 -7.62 -2.24 -1.76
N LEU A 520 -7.86 -1.26 -2.64
CA LEU A 520 -9.21 -0.79 -2.96
C LEU A 520 -10.04 -1.87 -3.65
N MET A 521 -9.44 -2.63 -4.58
CA MET A 521 -10.10 -3.77 -5.23
C MET A 521 -10.50 -4.84 -4.21
N ILE A 522 -9.63 -5.17 -3.26
CA ILE A 522 -9.93 -6.09 -2.15
C ILE A 522 -11.14 -5.58 -1.35
N ALA A 523 -11.18 -4.29 -1.04
CA ALA A 523 -12.30 -3.69 -0.30
C ALA A 523 -13.61 -3.71 -1.11
N GLU A 524 -13.57 -3.47 -2.42
CA GLU A 524 -14.73 -3.57 -3.31
C GLU A 524 -15.26 -5.01 -3.35
N LYS A 525 -14.36 -6.01 -3.44
CA LYS A 525 -14.71 -7.43 -3.35
C LYS A 525 -15.33 -7.75 -1.99
N ALA A 526 -14.73 -7.28 -0.90
CA ALA A 526 -15.25 -7.47 0.45
C ALA A 526 -16.67 -6.91 0.60
N ALA A 527 -16.91 -5.70 0.09
CA ALA A 527 -18.25 -5.10 0.12
C ALA A 527 -19.28 -5.98 -0.60
N GLN A 528 -18.95 -6.48 -1.80
CA GLN A 528 -19.83 -7.38 -2.55
C GLN A 528 -20.13 -8.68 -1.79
N LEU A 529 -19.10 -9.29 -1.19
CA LEU A 529 -19.24 -10.54 -0.43
C LEU A 529 -20.10 -10.35 0.83
N ILE A 530 -19.92 -9.24 1.56
CA ILE A 530 -20.68 -8.91 2.77
C ILE A 530 -22.16 -8.68 2.42
N LEU A 531 -22.43 -7.85 1.41
CA LEU A 531 -23.80 -7.50 1.00
C LEU A 531 -24.57 -8.69 0.43
N LYS A 532 -23.91 -9.56 -0.34
CA LYS A 532 -24.52 -10.82 -0.82
C LYS A 532 -24.87 -11.76 0.34
N GLY A 533 -23.97 -11.93 1.32
CA GLY A 533 -24.21 -12.77 2.48
C GLY A 533 -25.36 -12.26 3.36
N ALA A 534 -25.51 -10.95 3.51
CA ALA A 534 -26.61 -10.34 4.26
C ALA A 534 -27.97 -10.62 3.61
N ASN A 535 -28.07 -10.50 2.28
CA ASN A 535 -29.31 -10.76 1.54
C ASN A 535 -29.76 -12.23 1.63
N THR A 536 -28.82 -13.17 1.66
CA THR A 536 -29.12 -14.60 1.81
C THR A 536 -29.69 -14.92 3.20
N GLN A 537 -29.18 -14.27 4.26
CA GLN A 537 -29.69 -14.46 5.63
C GLN A 537 -31.10 -13.87 5.81
N THR A 538 -31.40 -12.72 5.22
CA THR A 538 -32.72 -12.09 5.28
C THR A 538 -33.78 -12.98 4.59
N ASN A 539 -33.46 -13.51 3.40
CA ASN A 539 -34.40 -14.39 2.68
C ASN A 539 -34.65 -15.72 3.41
N LEU A 540 -33.71 -16.24 4.19
CA LEU A 540 -33.90 -17.45 5.00
C LEU A 540 -34.76 -17.17 6.25
N SER A 541 -34.64 -15.99 6.87
CA SER A 541 -35.48 -15.59 8.00
C SER A 541 -36.92 -15.36 7.58
N ASP A 542 -37.16 -14.77 6.42
CA ASP A 542 -38.50 -14.55 5.88
C ASP A 542 -39.19 -15.86 5.40
N ALA A 543 -38.38 -16.80 4.88
CA ALA A 543 -38.90 -18.12 4.49
C ALA A 543 -39.28 -19.02 5.68
N SER A 544 -38.69 -18.76 6.88
CA SER A 544 -39.05 -19.50 8.11
C SER A 544 -40.25 -18.92 8.85
N ALA A 545 -40.77 -17.77 8.43
CA ALA A 545 -41.95 -17.10 9.00
C ALA A 545 -43.26 -17.43 8.28
N ILE A 546 -43.40 -18.62 7.66
CA ILE A 546 -44.65 -19.08 7.10
C ILE A 546 -45.55 -19.47 8.27
N PRO A 547 -46.74 -18.85 8.43
CA PRO A 547 -47.67 -19.27 9.48
C PRO A 547 -48.18 -20.69 9.17
N THR A 548 -48.03 -21.58 10.12
CA THR A 548 -48.76 -22.86 10.12
C THR A 548 -50.25 -22.59 10.13
N PRO A 549 -51.04 -23.32 9.34
CA PRO A 549 -52.49 -23.12 9.21
C PRO A 549 -53.28 -23.37 10.48
#